data_2af1561e54f3844a5299a13ab5a08c6a
#
_entry.id   2af1561e54f3844a5299a13ab5a08c6a
#
_cell.length_a   1.000
_cell.length_b   1.000
_cell.length_c   1.000
_cell.angle_alpha   90.00
_cell.angle_beta   90.00
_cell.angle_gamma   90.00
#
_symmetry.space_group_name_H-M   'P 1'
#
loop_
_entity.id
_entity.type
_entity.pdbx_description
1 polymer ?
#
loop_
_entity_poly.entity_id
_entity_poly.type
_entity_poly.pdbx_seq_one_letter_code
_entity_poly.pdbx_strand_id
1 'polypeptide(L)'
;MSSAESGFTPQPGDDRLSTAILSDSCDAVGLRHQVLLERLAPLVPGSRAIGRARTTRFAPAFEADADDPYREAIEAIDGLRAGQFAVIATDSNNDSAFWGELFSAAAIGAGAVGVLTDGNLRDTDRVAALGFPAFSRSRRPIDFRGRMRVVGQDVSVVVSGVRIDPGDLVMADDDGVVVVPRAHEDEVLALARERASRESTVLAELLAGESLRTVWNRHRVL
;
A
#
# COMPACT_ATOMS: atom_id res chain seq x y z
N MET A 1 -24.04 4.17 -2.53
CA MET A 1 -22.65 3.81 -2.89
C MET A 1 -22.01 3.20 -1.68
N SER A 2 -21.49 1.99 -1.76
CA SER A 2 -20.79 1.34 -0.64
C SER A 2 -19.55 2.17 -0.26
N SER A 3 -19.20 2.22 1.02
CA SER A 3 -18.02 2.94 1.51
C SER A 3 -16.68 2.44 0.94
N ALA A 4 -16.67 1.25 0.33
CA ALA A 4 -15.53 0.66 -0.38
C ALA A 4 -15.29 1.31 -1.77
N GLU A 5 -16.25 2.06 -2.30
CA GLU A 5 -16.16 2.68 -3.64
C GLU A 5 -15.47 4.04 -3.63
N SER A 6 -15.35 4.72 -2.47
CA SER A 6 -14.69 6.02 -2.37
C SER A 6 -13.20 5.85 -2.04
N GLY A 7 -12.32 6.51 -2.81
CA GLY A 7 -10.88 6.59 -2.52
C GLY A 7 -10.57 7.42 -1.26
N PHE A 8 -9.31 7.37 -0.84
CA PHE A 8 -8.80 8.25 0.21
C PHE A 8 -8.53 9.64 -0.38
N THR A 9 -8.94 10.68 0.34
CA THR A 9 -8.64 12.07 0.00
C THR A 9 -7.73 12.64 1.08
N PRO A 10 -6.45 12.92 0.76
CA PRO A 10 -5.50 13.49 1.72
C PRO A 10 -5.98 14.86 2.24
N GLN A 11 -5.68 15.11 3.51
CA GLN A 11 -5.90 16.41 4.16
C GLN A 11 -4.57 17.17 4.30
N PRO A 12 -4.60 18.48 4.51
CA PRO A 12 -3.40 19.27 4.84
C PRO A 12 -2.65 18.66 6.04
N GLY A 13 -1.35 18.40 5.85
CA GLY A 13 -0.49 17.76 6.86
C GLY A 13 -0.31 16.25 6.68
N ASP A 14 -1.08 15.58 5.85
CA ASP A 14 -0.90 14.15 5.55
C ASP A 14 0.39 13.87 4.76
N ASP A 15 1.01 14.89 4.19
CA ASP A 15 2.35 14.82 3.60
C ASP A 15 3.45 14.47 4.62
N ARG A 16 3.20 14.70 5.92
CA ARG A 16 4.10 14.38 7.03
C ARG A 16 3.88 13.00 7.64
N LEU A 17 2.80 12.30 7.27
CA LEU A 17 2.58 10.94 7.74
C LEU A 17 3.66 10.01 7.18
N SER A 18 4.04 9.01 7.95
CA SER A 18 4.93 7.90 7.56
C SER A 18 4.35 6.58 8.05
N THR A 19 4.85 5.46 7.51
CA THR A 19 4.45 4.15 8.02
C THR A 19 4.82 3.98 9.49
N ALA A 20 5.94 4.54 9.95
CA ALA A 20 6.33 4.54 11.36
C ALA A 20 5.31 5.26 12.24
N ILE A 21 4.90 6.49 11.87
CA ILE A 21 3.90 7.27 12.61
C ILE A 21 2.55 6.54 12.66
N LEU A 22 2.11 5.94 11.53
CA LEU A 22 0.87 5.17 11.51
C LEU A 22 0.96 3.91 12.35
N SER A 23 2.09 3.20 12.32
CA SER A 23 2.33 2.02 13.16
C SER A 23 2.21 2.34 14.64
N ASP A 24 2.90 3.39 15.10
CA ASP A 24 2.83 3.85 16.49
C ASP A 24 1.43 4.29 16.90
N SER A 25 0.69 4.91 15.96
CA SER A 25 -0.69 5.32 16.19
C SER A 25 -1.65 4.14 16.27
N CYS A 26 -1.43 3.10 15.47
CA CYS A 26 -2.14 1.82 15.58
C CYS A 26 -1.87 1.16 16.94
N ASP A 27 -0.61 1.12 17.38
CA ASP A 27 -0.22 0.57 18.68
C ASP A 27 -0.93 1.30 19.84
N ALA A 28 -1.06 2.62 19.75
CA ALA A 28 -1.74 3.44 20.77
C ALA A 28 -3.22 3.07 20.96
N VAL A 29 -3.89 2.57 19.91
CA VAL A 29 -5.27 2.09 19.98
C VAL A 29 -5.38 0.56 20.11
N GLY A 30 -4.26 -0.13 20.35
CA GLY A 30 -4.23 -1.57 20.58
C GLY A 30 -4.17 -2.44 19.32
N LEU A 31 -3.98 -1.85 18.15
CA LEU A 31 -3.85 -2.54 16.87
C LEU A 31 -2.37 -2.90 16.60
N ARG A 32 -1.94 -4.10 17.02
CA ARG A 32 -0.52 -4.48 17.03
C ARG A 32 -0.04 -5.33 15.86
N HIS A 33 -0.92 -5.65 14.91
CA HIS A 33 -0.61 -6.53 13.78
C HIS A 33 -0.98 -5.89 12.44
N GLN A 34 -0.58 -4.63 12.26
CA GLN A 34 -0.96 -3.80 11.13
C GLN A 34 0.19 -3.54 10.14
N VAL A 35 1.41 -3.94 10.49
CA VAL A 35 2.60 -3.84 9.64
C VAL A 35 2.83 -5.18 8.95
N LEU A 36 3.02 -5.17 7.62
CA LEU A 36 3.36 -6.36 6.87
C LEU A 36 4.65 -6.98 7.39
N LEU A 37 4.66 -8.31 7.60
CA LEU A 37 5.81 -9.02 8.17
C LEU A 37 7.02 -9.06 7.23
N GLU A 38 6.78 -9.19 5.93
CA GLU A 38 7.82 -9.10 4.91
C GLU A 38 7.83 -7.70 4.31
N ARG A 39 9.01 -7.13 4.19
CA ARG A 39 9.18 -5.84 3.53
C ARG A 39 8.90 -5.98 2.03
N LEU A 40 7.81 -5.42 1.57
CA LEU A 40 7.54 -5.24 0.15
C LEU A 40 8.16 -3.90 -0.26
N ALA A 41 9.35 -3.99 -0.87
CA ALA A 41 10.15 -2.80 -1.17
C ALA A 41 9.52 -1.95 -2.28
N PRO A 42 9.65 -0.62 -2.22
CA PRO A 42 9.28 0.23 -3.35
C PRO A 42 10.15 -0.06 -4.57
N LEU A 43 9.56 0.04 -5.74
CA LEU A 43 10.30 -0.09 -7.00
C LEU A 43 11.34 1.02 -7.16
N VAL A 44 10.97 2.24 -6.78
CA VAL A 44 11.82 3.42 -6.78
C VAL A 44 11.99 3.87 -5.31
N PRO A 45 13.22 3.90 -4.79
CA PRO A 45 13.47 4.41 -3.44
C PRO A 45 12.90 5.81 -3.23
N GLY A 46 12.34 6.07 -2.06
CA GLY A 46 11.64 7.32 -1.74
C GLY A 46 10.18 7.36 -2.22
N SER A 47 9.70 6.32 -2.90
CA SER A 47 8.29 6.23 -3.26
C SER A 47 7.43 6.11 -2.01
N ARG A 48 6.33 6.84 -2.01
CA ARG A 48 5.33 6.84 -0.94
C ARG A 48 3.93 6.90 -1.52
N ALA A 49 3.02 6.12 -0.96
CA ALA A 49 1.61 6.16 -1.34
C ALA A 49 0.72 5.90 -0.13
N ILE A 50 -0.43 6.54 -0.10
CA ILE A 50 -1.50 6.31 0.86
C ILE A 50 -2.84 6.29 0.12
N GLY A 51 -3.66 5.29 0.38
CA GLY A 51 -4.93 5.13 -0.31
C GLY A 51 -5.79 4.01 0.25
N ARG A 52 -7.01 3.89 -0.28
CA ARG A 52 -7.92 2.82 0.12
C ARG A 52 -7.65 1.54 -0.64
N ALA A 53 -7.55 0.44 0.08
CA ALA A 53 -7.35 -0.87 -0.50
C ALA A 53 -8.46 -1.24 -1.49
N ARG A 54 -8.08 -1.51 -2.72
CA ARG A 54 -8.85 -2.23 -3.73
C ARG A 54 -8.19 -3.58 -3.91
N THR A 55 -8.80 -4.63 -3.37
CA THR A 55 -8.17 -5.93 -3.25
C THR A 55 -8.49 -6.84 -4.44
N THR A 56 -7.46 -7.54 -4.93
CA THR A 56 -7.58 -8.57 -5.96
C THR A 56 -6.80 -9.80 -5.50
N ARG A 57 -7.45 -10.95 -5.51
CA ARG A 57 -6.82 -12.22 -5.14
C ARG A 57 -6.55 -13.06 -6.37
N PHE A 58 -5.32 -13.53 -6.50
CA PHE A 58 -4.90 -14.53 -7.49
C PHE A 58 -4.79 -15.91 -6.86
N ALA A 59 -5.01 -16.95 -7.68
CA ALA A 59 -4.75 -18.34 -7.33
C ALA A 59 -4.16 -19.08 -8.54
N PRO A 60 -3.49 -20.23 -8.32
CA PRO A 60 -2.95 -21.04 -9.40
C PRO A 60 -4.01 -21.43 -10.43
N ALA A 61 -3.64 -21.36 -11.70
CA ALA A 61 -4.43 -21.81 -12.82
C ALA A 61 -3.52 -22.51 -13.82
N PHE A 62 -3.95 -23.67 -14.29
CA PHE A 62 -3.18 -24.45 -15.27
C PHE A 62 -3.69 -24.25 -16.70
N GLU A 63 -4.85 -23.63 -16.84
CA GLU A 63 -5.49 -23.30 -18.11
C GLU A 63 -5.81 -21.82 -18.15
N ALA A 64 -5.54 -21.17 -19.29
CA ALA A 64 -6.00 -19.81 -19.55
C ALA A 64 -7.19 -19.90 -20.52
N ASP A 65 -8.16 -19.01 -20.36
CA ASP A 65 -9.16 -18.77 -21.40
C ASP A 65 -8.40 -18.39 -22.68
N ALA A 66 -8.60 -19.17 -23.74
CA ALA A 66 -7.87 -18.97 -24.99
C ALA A 66 -8.25 -17.65 -25.69
N ASP A 67 -9.50 -17.22 -25.51
CA ASP A 67 -10.04 -16.05 -26.18
C ASP A 67 -9.81 -14.75 -25.39
N ASP A 68 -9.83 -14.81 -24.03
CA ASP A 68 -9.64 -13.63 -23.17
C ASP A 68 -8.91 -13.97 -21.86
N PRO A 69 -7.61 -14.25 -21.95
CA PRO A 69 -6.82 -14.76 -20.80
C PRO A 69 -6.57 -13.73 -19.69
N TYR A 70 -6.93 -12.48 -19.88
CA TYR A 70 -6.72 -11.38 -18.92
C TYR A 70 -8.02 -10.78 -18.41
N ARG A 71 -9.19 -11.29 -18.79
CA ARG A 71 -10.51 -10.70 -18.51
C ARG A 71 -10.64 -10.18 -17.09
N GLU A 72 -10.52 -11.07 -16.10
CA GLU A 72 -10.74 -10.72 -14.71
C GLU A 72 -9.67 -9.74 -14.17
N ALA A 73 -8.46 -9.82 -14.70
CA ALA A 73 -7.40 -8.88 -14.33
C ALA A 73 -7.65 -7.49 -14.92
N ILE A 74 -8.10 -7.41 -16.16
CA ILE A 74 -8.52 -6.14 -16.80
C ILE A 74 -9.70 -5.54 -16.04
N GLU A 75 -10.73 -6.33 -15.72
CA GLU A 75 -11.88 -5.88 -14.92
C GLU A 75 -11.46 -5.32 -13.56
N ALA A 76 -10.48 -5.96 -12.88
CA ALA A 76 -9.95 -5.48 -11.61
C ALA A 76 -9.27 -4.10 -11.76
N ILE A 77 -8.50 -3.89 -12.82
CA ILE A 77 -7.80 -2.63 -13.08
C ILE A 77 -8.78 -1.53 -13.53
N ASP A 78 -9.70 -1.85 -14.43
CA ASP A 78 -10.74 -0.91 -14.89
C ASP A 78 -11.71 -0.52 -13.76
N GLY A 79 -11.81 -1.38 -12.75
CA GLY A 79 -12.55 -1.12 -11.52
C GLY A 79 -11.90 -0.10 -10.58
N LEU A 80 -10.63 0.26 -10.75
CA LEU A 80 -9.93 1.24 -9.89
C LEU A 80 -10.56 2.63 -9.97
N ARG A 81 -10.45 3.38 -8.88
CA ARG A 81 -10.95 4.76 -8.75
C ARG A 81 -9.88 5.64 -8.10
N ALA A 82 -10.06 6.95 -8.23
CA ALA A 82 -9.16 7.94 -7.63
C ALA A 82 -9.01 7.74 -6.12
N GLY A 83 -7.76 7.82 -5.62
CA GLY A 83 -7.44 7.63 -4.21
C GLY A 83 -7.46 6.17 -3.73
N GLN A 84 -7.60 5.20 -4.64
CA GLN A 84 -7.48 3.79 -4.30
C GLN A 84 -6.04 3.28 -4.47
N PHE A 85 -5.69 2.31 -3.64
CA PHE A 85 -4.43 1.58 -3.65
C PHE A 85 -4.72 0.14 -4.13
N ALA A 86 -4.18 -0.26 -5.27
CA ALA A 86 -4.35 -1.62 -5.78
C ALA A 86 -3.58 -2.61 -4.89
N VAL A 87 -4.27 -3.56 -4.28
CA VAL A 87 -3.68 -4.61 -3.43
C VAL A 87 -3.84 -5.95 -4.12
N ILE A 88 -2.73 -6.51 -4.59
CA ILE A 88 -2.71 -7.77 -5.36
C ILE A 88 -2.13 -8.86 -4.47
N ALA A 89 -2.99 -9.76 -3.98
CA ALA A 89 -2.61 -10.90 -3.16
C ALA A 89 -2.40 -12.15 -4.04
N THR A 90 -1.26 -12.80 -3.91
CA THR A 90 -0.83 -13.92 -4.74
C THR A 90 -0.44 -15.15 -3.95
N ASP A 91 -0.72 -15.16 -2.63
CA ASP A 91 -0.22 -16.15 -1.68
C ASP A 91 1.33 -16.27 -1.75
N SER A 92 2.00 -15.12 -1.90
CA SER A 92 3.46 -15.01 -2.04
C SER A 92 4.03 -15.78 -3.25
N ASN A 93 3.24 -15.93 -4.33
CA ASN A 93 3.73 -16.59 -5.54
C ASN A 93 4.92 -15.84 -6.13
N ASN A 94 6.01 -16.56 -6.32
CA ASN A 94 7.27 -16.03 -6.84
C ASN A 94 7.58 -16.46 -8.28
N ASP A 95 6.67 -17.16 -8.97
CA ASP A 95 6.89 -17.70 -10.30
C ASP A 95 6.44 -16.78 -11.42
N SER A 96 5.57 -15.83 -11.13
CA SER A 96 4.96 -14.94 -12.11
C SER A 96 5.00 -13.47 -11.65
N ALA A 97 4.89 -12.56 -12.61
CA ALA A 97 4.64 -11.15 -12.38
C ALA A 97 3.16 -10.85 -12.57
N PHE A 98 2.63 -10.02 -11.69
CA PHE A 98 1.21 -9.70 -11.59
C PHE A 98 0.89 -8.25 -11.96
N TRP A 99 1.93 -7.44 -12.16
CA TRP A 99 1.81 -6.02 -12.47
C TRP A 99 2.98 -5.57 -13.36
N GLY A 100 2.69 -4.62 -14.26
CA GLY A 100 3.68 -4.05 -15.17
C GLY A 100 3.25 -2.69 -15.71
N GLU A 101 3.91 -2.24 -16.80
CA GLU A 101 3.74 -0.92 -17.41
C GLU A 101 2.28 -0.60 -17.74
N LEU A 102 1.59 -1.49 -18.48
CA LEU A 102 0.24 -1.21 -18.98
C LEU A 102 -0.79 -1.10 -17.85
N PHE A 103 -0.70 -1.94 -16.82
CA PHE A 103 -1.55 -1.84 -15.64
C PHE A 103 -1.26 -0.56 -14.85
N SER A 104 0.02 -0.15 -14.75
CA SER A 104 0.39 1.12 -14.13
C SER A 104 -0.19 2.31 -14.87
N ALA A 105 -0.12 2.31 -16.20
CA ALA A 105 -0.68 3.39 -17.03
C ALA A 105 -2.22 3.47 -16.87
N ALA A 106 -2.93 2.33 -16.87
CA ALA A 106 -4.36 2.29 -16.65
C ALA A 106 -4.73 2.77 -15.23
N ALA A 107 -3.99 2.33 -14.20
CA ALA A 107 -4.19 2.75 -12.81
C ALA A 107 -3.98 4.26 -12.63
N ILE A 108 -2.95 4.85 -13.24
CA ILE A 108 -2.73 6.30 -13.27
C ILE A 108 -3.94 6.99 -13.91
N GLY A 109 -4.40 6.50 -15.06
CA GLY A 109 -5.58 7.05 -15.76
C GLY A 109 -6.86 7.00 -14.90
N ALA A 110 -7.00 6.01 -14.05
CA ALA A 110 -8.09 5.89 -13.08
C ALA A 110 -7.88 6.73 -11.81
N GLY A 111 -6.71 7.34 -11.61
CA GLY A 111 -6.37 8.13 -10.43
C GLY A 111 -5.98 7.29 -9.21
N ALA A 112 -5.64 6.02 -9.39
CA ALA A 112 -5.11 5.18 -8.32
C ALA A 112 -3.75 5.69 -7.84
N VAL A 113 -3.43 5.49 -6.56
CA VAL A 113 -2.26 6.11 -5.91
C VAL A 113 -1.03 5.20 -5.87
N GLY A 114 -1.20 3.92 -6.11
CA GLY A 114 -0.10 2.95 -6.11
C GLY A 114 -0.58 1.51 -6.21
N VAL A 115 0.37 0.59 -6.24
CA VAL A 115 0.15 -0.85 -6.20
C VAL A 115 1.03 -1.52 -5.15
N LEU A 116 0.46 -2.50 -4.47
CA LEU A 116 1.10 -3.40 -3.52
C LEU A 116 0.87 -4.85 -3.96
N THR A 117 1.93 -5.67 -4.02
CA THR A 117 1.81 -7.11 -4.27
C THR A 117 2.84 -7.92 -3.50
N ASP A 118 2.41 -9.04 -2.92
CA ASP A 118 3.32 -10.07 -2.38
C ASP A 118 3.91 -10.98 -3.47
N GLY A 119 3.58 -10.73 -4.73
CA GLY A 119 4.18 -11.32 -5.92
C GLY A 119 5.28 -10.44 -6.54
N ASN A 120 5.44 -10.54 -7.86
CA ASN A 120 6.47 -9.82 -8.59
C ASN A 120 5.91 -8.75 -9.53
N LEU A 121 6.77 -7.77 -9.85
CA LEU A 121 6.58 -6.81 -10.95
C LEU A 121 7.35 -7.24 -12.19
N ARG A 122 6.91 -6.76 -13.36
CA ARG A 122 7.67 -6.75 -14.62
C ARG A 122 7.70 -5.34 -15.21
N ASP A 123 8.43 -5.16 -16.30
CA ASP A 123 8.61 -3.88 -17.02
C ASP A 123 9.06 -2.75 -16.08
N THR A 124 9.90 -3.09 -15.10
CA THR A 124 10.17 -2.26 -13.93
C THR A 124 10.77 -0.90 -14.27
N ASP A 125 11.64 -0.82 -15.29
CA ASP A 125 12.23 0.46 -15.74
C ASP A 125 11.15 1.39 -16.31
N ARG A 126 10.16 0.83 -17.00
CA ARG A 126 9.04 1.59 -17.58
C ARG A 126 8.04 2.01 -16.51
N VAL A 127 7.73 1.12 -15.55
CA VAL A 127 6.91 1.48 -14.37
C VAL A 127 7.56 2.61 -13.59
N ALA A 128 8.89 2.53 -13.37
CA ALA A 128 9.65 3.59 -12.70
C ALA A 128 9.58 4.92 -13.48
N ALA A 129 9.69 4.88 -14.81
CA ALA A 129 9.59 6.07 -15.66
C ALA A 129 8.21 6.74 -15.63
N LEU A 130 7.14 5.99 -15.36
CA LEU A 130 5.79 6.53 -15.15
C LEU A 130 5.63 7.25 -13.81
N GLY A 131 6.57 7.05 -12.87
CA GLY A 131 6.48 7.61 -11.51
C GLY A 131 5.36 7.02 -10.65
N PHE A 132 4.82 5.87 -11.03
CA PHE A 132 3.74 5.20 -10.28
C PHE A 132 4.30 4.44 -9.07
N PRO A 133 3.88 4.75 -7.85
CA PRO A 133 4.33 4.04 -6.65
C PRO A 133 3.98 2.57 -6.71
N ALA A 134 4.98 1.69 -6.72
CA ALA A 134 4.79 0.25 -6.81
C ALA A 134 5.65 -0.46 -5.78
N PHE A 135 5.02 -1.30 -4.96
CA PHE A 135 5.63 -2.03 -3.86
C PHE A 135 5.46 -3.53 -4.09
N SER A 136 6.55 -4.27 -4.05
CA SER A 136 6.51 -5.70 -4.37
C SER A 136 7.57 -6.50 -3.63
N ARG A 137 7.36 -7.82 -3.60
CA ARG A 137 8.35 -8.75 -3.10
C ARG A 137 9.61 -8.77 -3.98
N SER A 138 9.44 -8.83 -5.32
CA SER A 138 10.54 -9.02 -6.26
C SER A 138 10.15 -8.60 -7.68
N ARG A 139 11.00 -8.95 -8.65
CA ARG A 139 10.85 -8.62 -10.07
C ARG A 139 11.08 -9.87 -10.91
N ARG A 140 10.18 -10.17 -11.86
CA ARG A 140 10.32 -11.27 -12.82
C ARG A 140 9.69 -10.92 -14.17
N PRO A 141 10.26 -11.31 -15.31
CA PRO A 141 9.67 -11.03 -16.62
C PRO A 141 8.57 -12.02 -17.04
N ILE A 142 8.18 -12.94 -16.17
CA ILE A 142 7.26 -14.04 -16.48
C ILE A 142 5.82 -13.61 -16.25
N ASP A 143 4.97 -13.73 -17.28
CA ASP A 143 3.56 -13.43 -17.22
C ASP A 143 2.79 -14.45 -16.33
N PHE A 144 1.75 -14.00 -15.64
CA PHE A 144 0.86 -14.88 -14.87
C PHE A 144 -0.08 -15.72 -15.75
N ARG A 145 -0.30 -15.35 -17.01
CA ARG A 145 -1.18 -16.06 -17.93
C ARG A 145 -0.85 -17.55 -17.99
N GLY A 146 -1.87 -18.41 -17.81
CA GLY A 146 -1.73 -19.86 -17.79
C GLY A 146 -1.00 -20.42 -16.56
N ARG A 147 -0.72 -19.59 -15.54
CA ARG A 147 -0.10 -19.99 -14.26
C ARG A 147 -0.95 -19.58 -13.08
N MET A 148 -1.49 -18.37 -13.13
CA MET A 148 -2.34 -17.79 -12.10
C MET A 148 -3.54 -17.10 -12.76
N ARG A 149 -4.64 -17.00 -12.02
CA ARG A 149 -5.83 -16.23 -12.44
C ARG A 149 -6.41 -15.47 -11.26
N VAL A 150 -7.15 -14.42 -11.53
CA VAL A 150 -7.97 -13.74 -10.51
C VAL A 150 -9.10 -14.66 -10.07
N VAL A 151 -9.26 -14.81 -8.77
CA VAL A 151 -10.34 -15.63 -8.15
C VAL A 151 -11.24 -14.80 -7.24
N GLY A 152 -10.91 -13.53 -7.02
CA GLY A 152 -11.73 -12.62 -6.22
C GLY A 152 -11.30 -11.18 -6.41
N GLN A 153 -12.28 -10.30 -6.45
CA GLN A 153 -12.14 -8.85 -6.44
C GLN A 153 -12.96 -8.32 -5.27
N ASP A 154 -12.47 -7.28 -4.60
CA ASP A 154 -13.10 -6.71 -3.40
C ASP A 154 -13.43 -7.76 -2.33
N VAL A 155 -12.50 -8.66 -2.10
CA VAL A 155 -12.56 -9.68 -1.07
C VAL A 155 -11.45 -9.45 -0.03
N SER A 156 -11.66 -9.92 1.19
CA SER A 156 -10.59 -9.94 2.19
C SER A 156 -9.42 -10.77 1.70
N VAL A 157 -8.22 -10.24 1.82
CA VAL A 157 -6.97 -10.92 1.47
C VAL A 157 -6.00 -10.93 2.63
N VAL A 158 -5.00 -11.80 2.57
CA VAL A 158 -3.86 -11.76 3.49
C VAL A 158 -2.61 -11.49 2.64
N VAL A 159 -1.86 -10.44 2.98
CA VAL A 159 -0.60 -10.09 2.35
C VAL A 159 0.47 -10.06 3.43
N SER A 160 1.51 -10.87 3.28
CA SER A 160 2.63 -10.95 4.24
C SER A 160 2.17 -10.97 5.70
N GLY A 161 1.21 -11.82 6.01
CA GLY A 161 0.70 -12.06 7.37
C GLY A 161 -0.34 -11.06 7.89
N VAL A 162 -0.65 -10.00 7.15
CA VAL A 162 -1.66 -9.01 7.53
C VAL A 162 -2.91 -9.17 6.68
N ARG A 163 -4.08 -9.23 7.35
CA ARG A 163 -5.37 -9.19 6.67
C ARG A 163 -5.66 -7.76 6.19
N ILE A 164 -6.11 -7.66 4.96
CA ILE A 164 -6.52 -6.41 4.32
C ILE A 164 -7.94 -6.60 3.79
N ASP A 165 -8.85 -5.81 4.30
CA ASP A 165 -10.23 -5.78 3.80
C ASP A 165 -10.40 -4.66 2.75
N PRO A 166 -11.30 -4.81 1.78
CA PRO A 166 -11.60 -3.75 0.83
C PRO A 166 -12.00 -2.46 1.55
N GLY A 167 -11.33 -1.36 1.21
CA GLY A 167 -11.59 -0.05 1.82
C GLY A 167 -10.74 0.29 3.05
N ASP A 168 -9.94 -0.64 3.58
CA ASP A 168 -8.94 -0.33 4.60
C ASP A 168 -7.96 0.73 4.08
N LEU A 169 -7.41 1.56 4.96
CA LEU A 169 -6.37 2.50 4.58
C LEU A 169 -5.02 1.80 4.53
N VAL A 170 -4.34 1.91 3.40
CA VAL A 170 -3.00 1.37 3.19
C VAL A 170 -2.03 2.51 2.99
N MET A 171 -0.95 2.51 3.74
CA MET A 171 0.20 3.38 3.52
C MET A 171 1.45 2.55 3.32
N ALA A 172 2.24 2.93 2.33
CA ALA A 172 3.52 2.30 2.00
C ALA A 172 4.60 3.35 1.73
N ASP A 173 5.80 3.11 2.24
CA ASP A 173 7.02 3.89 2.02
C ASP A 173 8.28 3.01 2.05
N ASP A 174 9.47 3.60 2.21
CA ASP A 174 10.72 2.84 2.25
C ASP A 174 10.85 1.91 3.45
N ASP A 175 10.18 2.19 4.56
CA ASP A 175 10.25 1.36 5.77
C ASP A 175 9.34 0.12 5.66
N GLY A 176 8.22 0.22 4.94
CA GLY A 176 7.31 -0.90 4.77
C GLY A 176 5.89 -0.51 4.42
N VAL A 177 4.94 -1.31 4.89
CA VAL A 177 3.51 -1.11 4.63
C VAL A 177 2.72 -1.27 5.92
N VAL A 178 1.84 -0.32 6.18
CA VAL A 178 0.89 -0.33 7.29
C VAL A 178 -0.54 -0.35 6.75
N VAL A 179 -1.37 -1.16 7.37
CA VAL A 179 -2.80 -1.28 7.05
C VAL A 179 -3.61 -0.80 8.25
N VAL A 180 -4.42 0.21 8.06
CA VAL A 180 -5.34 0.71 9.10
C VAL A 180 -6.75 0.24 8.78
N PRO A 181 -7.35 -0.62 9.62
CA PRO A 181 -8.71 -1.08 9.43
C PRO A 181 -9.69 0.10 9.38
N ARG A 182 -10.61 0.06 8.45
CA ARG A 182 -11.59 1.12 8.21
C ARG A 182 -12.30 1.58 9.49
N ALA A 183 -12.61 0.64 10.39
CA ALA A 183 -13.31 0.92 11.63
C ALA A 183 -12.52 1.81 12.62
N HIS A 184 -11.20 1.88 12.47
CA HIS A 184 -10.29 2.63 13.35
C HIS A 184 -9.62 3.81 12.66
N GLU A 185 -9.94 4.06 11.39
CA GLU A 185 -9.23 5.04 10.56
C GLU A 185 -9.24 6.45 11.14
N ASP A 186 -10.42 6.95 11.53
CA ASP A 186 -10.54 8.31 12.04
C ASP A 186 -9.71 8.53 13.31
N GLU A 187 -9.75 7.56 14.23
CA GLU A 187 -8.99 7.61 15.48
C GLU A 187 -7.48 7.54 15.22
N VAL A 188 -7.04 6.58 14.40
CA VAL A 188 -5.61 6.40 14.07
C VAL A 188 -5.07 7.62 13.33
N LEU A 189 -5.80 8.16 12.33
CA LEU A 189 -5.36 9.33 11.59
C LEU A 189 -5.31 10.60 12.45
N ALA A 190 -6.24 10.76 13.40
CA ALA A 190 -6.19 11.90 14.34
C ALA A 190 -4.91 11.85 15.20
N LEU A 191 -4.58 10.69 15.76
CA LEU A 191 -3.36 10.47 16.54
C LEU A 191 -2.09 10.65 15.67
N ALA A 192 -2.12 10.10 14.46
CA ALA A 192 -0.99 10.21 13.54
C ALA A 192 -0.67 11.65 13.14
N ARG A 193 -1.70 12.46 12.84
CA ARG A 193 -1.52 13.89 12.52
C ARG A 193 -1.01 14.71 13.70
N GLU A 194 -1.54 14.45 14.89
CA GLU A 194 -1.03 15.07 16.12
C GLU A 194 0.44 14.73 16.33
N ARG A 195 0.79 13.42 16.25
CA ARG A 195 2.16 12.94 16.40
C ARG A 195 3.10 13.57 15.37
N ALA A 196 2.75 13.55 14.08
CA ALA A 196 3.55 14.15 13.01
C ALA A 196 3.84 15.64 13.26
N SER A 197 2.87 16.38 13.78
CA SER A 197 3.05 17.79 14.14
C SER A 197 4.04 17.96 15.31
N ARG A 198 3.95 17.11 16.32
CA ARG A 198 4.84 17.16 17.50
C ARG A 198 6.27 16.74 17.14
N GLU A 199 6.44 15.68 16.34
CA GLU A 199 7.73 15.22 15.85
C GLU A 199 8.48 16.29 15.04
N SER A 200 7.77 17.08 14.26
CA SER A 200 8.38 18.20 13.53
C SER A 200 9.00 19.26 14.48
N THR A 201 8.36 19.51 15.62
CA THR A 201 8.90 20.42 16.65
C THR A 201 10.10 19.80 17.35
N VAL A 202 9.99 18.53 17.75
CA VAL A 202 11.08 17.74 18.37
C VAL A 202 12.31 17.74 17.48
N LEU A 203 12.14 17.44 16.20
CA LEU A 203 13.24 17.40 15.22
C LEU A 203 13.95 18.77 15.14
N ALA A 204 13.21 19.87 15.09
CA ALA A 204 13.80 21.21 15.02
C ALA A 204 14.61 21.54 16.27
N GLU A 205 14.14 21.20 17.46
CA GLU A 205 14.87 21.41 18.73
C GLU A 205 16.16 20.58 18.80
N LEU A 206 16.09 19.30 18.37
CA LEU A 206 17.26 18.41 18.31
C LEU A 206 18.32 18.92 17.32
N LEU A 207 17.89 19.36 16.12
CA LEU A 207 18.80 19.95 15.14
C LEU A 207 19.41 21.27 15.60
N ALA A 208 18.74 22.00 16.50
CA ALA A 208 19.29 23.18 17.15
C ALA A 208 20.29 22.87 18.27
N GLY A 209 20.54 21.56 18.57
CA GLY A 209 21.53 21.11 19.55
C GLY A 209 21.00 20.83 20.94
N GLU A 210 19.67 20.83 21.13
CA GLU A 210 19.06 20.38 22.40
C GLU A 210 19.36 18.90 22.64
N SER A 211 19.53 18.52 23.92
CA SER A 211 19.75 17.10 24.24
C SER A 211 18.46 16.28 24.07
N LEU A 212 18.60 15.03 23.56
CA LEU A 212 17.48 14.10 23.43
C LEU A 212 16.71 13.93 24.75
N ARG A 213 17.42 13.89 25.90
CA ARG A 213 16.82 13.79 27.24
C ARG A 213 15.96 15.01 27.57
N THR A 214 16.42 16.21 27.24
CA THR A 214 15.71 17.45 27.50
C THR A 214 14.41 17.51 26.68
N VAL A 215 14.53 17.21 25.37
CA VAL A 215 13.40 17.21 24.43
C VAL A 215 12.37 16.14 24.81
N TRP A 216 12.83 14.92 25.14
CA TRP A 216 11.95 13.85 25.63
C TRP A 216 11.16 14.26 26.88
N ASN A 217 11.84 14.91 27.86
CA ASN A 217 11.17 15.32 29.09
C ASN A 217 10.08 16.37 28.84
N ARG A 218 10.22 17.17 27.78
CA ARG A 218 9.32 18.24 27.39
C ARG A 218 8.14 17.71 26.55
N HIS A 219 8.42 16.89 25.56
CA HIS A 219 7.44 16.52 24.53
C HIS A 219 6.88 15.09 24.66
N ARG A 220 7.62 14.17 25.30
CA ARG A 220 7.26 12.74 25.42
C ARG A 220 6.99 12.07 24.06
N VAL A 221 7.74 12.49 23.04
CA VAL A 221 7.68 11.96 21.67
C VAL A 221 9.12 11.62 21.25
N LEU A 222 9.28 10.41 20.71
CA LEU A 222 10.47 9.90 20.02
C LEU A 222 10.01 8.96 18.94
#